data_abb1dcf325c28d5e77ce22401ad7e11c
#
_entry.id   abb1dcf325c28d5e77ce22401ad7e11c
#
_cell.length_a   1.000
_cell.length_b   1.000
_cell.length_c   1.000
_cell.angle_alpha   90.00
_cell.angle_beta   90.00
_cell.angle_gamma   90.00
#
_symmetry.space_group_name_H-M   'P 1'
#
loop_
_entity.id
_entity.type
_entity.pdbx_description
1 polymer ?
#
loop_
_entity_poly.entity_id
_entity_poly.type
_entity_poly.pdbx_seq_one_letter_code
_entity_poly.pdbx_strand_id
1 'polypeptide(L)'
;MKKLLLILILSLSLQSSIAADDISNFEIEGISVGDSLLKYYNLNQIKKFHRYDYKSKKFYKLGLKDKSLINKLVKYENITFHFKENDNNYIIQHIGGNIFYDKIDDCLNEQKAITKEISEALNIRLTYGEYFDSADKNTKYYQSEATIGKGGVIAISCFDWSKKAKKKGWKDNLSIEIYNPEAANFVRQNS
;
A
#
# COMPACT_ATOMS: atom_id res chain seq x y z
N MET A 1 -18.44 -20.93 -4.51
CA MET A 1 -17.74 -19.88 -5.26
C MET A 1 -18.44 -18.56 -4.95
N LYS A 2 -17.93 -17.82 -3.92
CA LYS A 2 -18.44 -16.49 -3.59
C LYS A 2 -17.75 -15.52 -4.55
N LYS A 3 -18.52 -14.97 -5.50
CA LYS A 3 -18.09 -13.82 -6.29
C LYS A 3 -17.92 -12.66 -5.31
N LEU A 4 -16.69 -12.40 -4.89
CA LEU A 4 -16.33 -11.19 -4.17
C LEU A 4 -16.35 -10.07 -5.20
N LEU A 5 -17.46 -9.36 -5.25
CA LEU A 5 -17.56 -8.08 -5.93
C LEU A 5 -16.61 -7.14 -5.18
N LEU A 6 -15.53 -6.78 -5.83
CA LEU A 6 -14.53 -5.84 -5.30
C LEU A 6 -15.17 -4.44 -5.34
N ILE A 7 -15.98 -4.15 -4.34
CA ILE A 7 -16.43 -2.78 -4.13
C ILE A 7 -15.27 -2.09 -3.42
N LEU A 8 -14.35 -1.51 -4.21
CA LEU A 8 -13.64 -0.35 -3.76
C LEU A 8 -14.75 0.65 -3.42
N ILE A 9 -15.08 0.80 -2.14
CA ILE A 9 -15.99 1.86 -1.72
C ILE A 9 -15.23 3.16 -1.91
N LEU A 10 -15.12 3.58 -3.16
CA LEU A 10 -15.11 4.99 -3.46
C LEU A 10 -16.49 5.45 -3.03
N SER A 11 -16.60 6.12 -1.90
CA SER A 11 -17.77 6.93 -1.59
C SER A 11 -17.79 8.08 -2.60
N LEU A 12 -18.26 7.75 -3.82
CA LEU A 12 -18.63 8.75 -4.81
C LEU A 12 -19.88 9.45 -4.28
N SER A 13 -19.72 10.46 -3.45
CA SER A 13 -20.64 11.56 -3.42
C SER A 13 -20.60 12.18 -4.81
N LEU A 14 -21.68 11.98 -5.58
CA LEU A 14 -21.94 12.63 -6.85
C LEU A 14 -21.91 14.15 -6.66
N GLN A 15 -20.73 14.75 -6.86
CA GLN A 15 -20.62 16.19 -7.14
C GLN A 15 -19.31 16.45 -7.86
N SER A 16 -19.41 16.90 -9.11
CA SER A 16 -18.38 17.57 -9.92
C SER A 16 -17.10 16.76 -10.17
N SER A 17 -16.64 16.75 -11.40
CA SER A 17 -15.34 16.25 -11.87
C SER A 17 -14.27 16.39 -10.80
N ILE A 18 -14.12 15.35 -9.96
CA ILE A 18 -12.99 15.27 -9.05
C ILE A 18 -11.82 14.94 -9.95
N ALA A 19 -11.09 15.99 -10.35
CA ALA A 19 -9.75 15.79 -10.82
C ALA A 19 -9.05 14.94 -9.75
N ALA A 20 -8.35 13.87 -10.13
CA ALA A 20 -7.55 13.04 -9.23
C ALA A 20 -6.32 13.84 -8.75
N ASP A 21 -6.56 15.05 -8.18
CA ASP A 21 -5.52 16.03 -7.90
C ASP A 21 -4.92 15.89 -6.51
N ASP A 22 -5.55 15.09 -5.64
CA ASP A 22 -5.07 14.93 -4.27
C ASP A 22 -4.99 13.44 -3.88
N ILE A 23 -3.78 13.01 -3.55
CA ILE A 23 -3.50 11.64 -3.08
C ILE A 23 -4.22 11.31 -1.77
N SER A 24 -4.61 12.31 -0.98
CA SER A 24 -5.35 12.14 0.27
C SER A 24 -6.79 11.63 0.08
N ASN A 25 -7.31 11.68 -1.16
CA ASN A 25 -8.63 11.12 -1.50
C ASN A 25 -8.64 9.59 -1.59
N PHE A 26 -7.47 8.95 -1.52
CA PHE A 26 -7.34 7.49 -1.57
C PHE A 26 -7.20 6.91 -0.18
N GLU A 27 -7.93 5.82 0.07
CA GLU A 27 -8.01 5.19 1.38
C GLU A 27 -7.69 3.70 1.31
N ILE A 28 -7.02 3.21 2.34
CA ILE A 28 -6.91 1.78 2.65
C ILE A 28 -7.55 1.56 4.02
N GLU A 29 -8.62 0.75 4.08
CA GLU A 29 -9.42 0.51 5.29
C GLU A 29 -9.94 1.81 5.95
N GLY A 30 -10.30 2.81 5.13
CA GLY A 30 -10.80 4.11 5.63
C GLY A 30 -9.70 5.02 6.19
N ILE A 31 -8.43 4.73 5.92
CA ILE A 31 -7.27 5.49 6.37
C ILE A 31 -6.58 6.13 5.17
N SER A 32 -6.32 7.44 5.22
CA SER A 32 -5.70 8.21 4.15
C SER A 32 -4.30 8.69 4.49
N VAL A 33 -3.51 8.92 3.46
CA VAL A 33 -2.26 9.69 3.55
C VAL A 33 -2.59 11.13 3.98
N GLY A 34 -1.80 11.66 4.93
CA GLY A 34 -2.05 12.98 5.53
C GLY A 34 -2.87 12.94 6.83
N ASP A 35 -3.59 11.86 7.09
CA ASP A 35 -4.25 11.68 8.38
C ASP A 35 -3.23 11.44 9.50
N SER A 36 -3.63 11.76 10.73
CA SER A 36 -2.92 11.30 11.92
C SER A 36 -3.34 9.86 12.24
N LEU A 37 -2.39 8.95 12.43
CA LEU A 37 -2.68 7.57 12.86
C LEU A 37 -3.39 7.53 14.23
N LEU A 38 -3.23 8.58 15.05
CA LEU A 38 -3.91 8.74 16.35
C LEU A 38 -5.44 8.88 16.23
N LYS A 39 -5.95 9.20 15.03
CA LYS A 39 -7.39 9.22 14.74
C LYS A 39 -8.00 7.80 14.78
N TYR A 40 -7.20 6.80 14.47
CA TYR A 40 -7.63 5.40 14.29
C TYR A 40 -7.16 4.48 15.42
N TYR A 41 -5.99 4.75 16.00
CA TYR A 41 -5.35 3.95 17.02
C TYR A 41 -4.80 4.82 18.14
N ASN A 42 -5.02 4.41 19.39
CA ASN A 42 -4.39 5.11 20.53
C ASN A 42 -2.88 4.76 20.63
N LEU A 43 -2.14 5.57 21.40
CA LEU A 43 -0.69 5.40 21.57
C LEU A 43 -0.27 4.00 22.06
N ASN A 44 -1.07 3.37 22.93
CA ASN A 44 -0.76 2.03 23.43
C ASN A 44 -0.89 0.97 22.35
N GLN A 45 -1.80 1.17 21.40
CA GLN A 45 -1.94 0.31 20.22
C GLN A 45 -0.78 0.55 19.24
N ILE A 46 -0.45 1.82 18.96
CA ILE A 46 0.64 2.18 18.03
C ILE A 46 1.99 1.64 18.53
N LYS A 47 2.26 1.68 19.84
CA LYS A 47 3.47 1.11 20.46
C LYS A 47 3.63 -0.39 20.25
N LYS A 48 2.56 -1.10 19.93
CA LYS A 48 2.60 -2.55 19.62
C LYS A 48 2.89 -2.83 18.13
N PHE A 49 2.88 -1.81 17.27
CA PHE A 49 3.22 -1.98 15.86
C PHE A 49 4.71 -2.29 15.75
N HIS A 50 5.07 -3.11 14.76
CA HIS A 50 6.47 -3.39 14.50
C HIS A 50 7.11 -2.20 13.78
N ARG A 51 8.16 -1.62 14.39
CA ARG A 51 8.92 -0.52 13.82
C ARG A 51 10.09 -1.06 12.99
N TYR A 52 10.25 -0.49 11.81
CA TYR A 52 11.39 -0.69 10.92
C TYR A 52 12.04 0.67 10.66
N ASP A 53 13.33 0.78 10.94
CA ASP A 53 14.10 2.00 10.74
C ASP A 53 14.88 1.95 9.44
N TYR A 54 14.87 3.04 8.69
CA TYR A 54 15.71 3.22 7.52
C TYR A 54 17.10 3.78 7.92
N LYS A 55 18.13 3.39 7.17
CA LYS A 55 19.52 3.89 7.43
C LYS A 55 19.63 5.42 7.42
N SER A 56 18.85 6.07 6.56
CA SER A 56 18.82 7.54 6.43
C SER A 56 18.22 8.27 7.63
N LYS A 57 17.47 7.57 8.49
CA LYS A 57 16.73 8.14 9.63
C LYS A 57 15.85 9.35 9.27
N LYS A 58 15.40 9.44 8.02
CA LYS A 58 14.47 10.47 7.59
C LYS A 58 13.01 10.04 7.80
N PHE A 59 12.76 8.75 7.56
CA PHE A 59 11.49 8.09 7.77
C PHE A 59 11.68 6.80 8.56
N TYR A 60 10.60 6.33 9.16
CA TYR A 60 10.47 4.98 9.68
C TYR A 60 9.15 4.35 9.21
N LYS A 61 9.08 3.03 9.24
CA LYS A 61 7.88 2.27 8.89
C LYS A 61 7.30 1.60 10.12
N LEU A 62 5.98 1.65 10.28
CA LEU A 62 5.24 0.84 11.23
C LEU A 62 4.43 -0.22 10.48
N GLY A 63 4.52 -1.48 10.92
CA GLY A 63 3.69 -2.58 10.43
C GLY A 63 2.73 -3.05 11.50
N LEU A 64 1.49 -3.29 11.13
CA LEU A 64 0.48 -3.83 12.03
C LEU A 64 0.87 -5.28 12.40
N LYS A 65 1.05 -5.57 13.68
CA LYS A 65 1.48 -6.88 14.18
C LYS A 65 0.49 -7.51 15.16
N ASP A 66 -0.32 -6.70 15.82
CA ASP A 66 -1.30 -7.16 16.81
C ASP A 66 -2.45 -7.87 16.08
N LYS A 67 -2.57 -9.19 16.31
CA LYS A 67 -3.62 -10.02 15.68
C LYS A 67 -5.03 -9.51 15.98
N SER A 68 -5.26 -8.90 17.14
CA SER A 68 -6.57 -8.35 17.49
C SER A 68 -6.95 -7.12 16.64
N LEU A 69 -5.95 -6.41 16.12
CA LEU A 69 -6.14 -5.29 15.20
C LEU A 69 -6.19 -5.78 13.75
N ILE A 70 -5.33 -6.73 13.37
CA ILE A 70 -5.35 -7.35 12.03
C ILE A 70 -6.72 -7.99 11.76
N ASN A 71 -7.31 -8.68 12.72
CA ASN A 71 -8.62 -9.32 12.56
C ASN A 71 -9.79 -8.32 12.38
N LYS A 72 -9.54 -7.02 12.53
CA LYS A 72 -10.53 -5.96 12.25
C LYS A 72 -10.45 -5.44 10.82
N LEU A 73 -9.39 -5.78 10.10
CA LEU A 73 -9.25 -5.43 8.69
C LEU A 73 -10.29 -6.21 7.88
N VAL A 74 -10.92 -5.53 6.93
CA VAL A 74 -12.00 -6.12 6.12
C VAL A 74 -11.43 -6.83 4.89
N LYS A 75 -10.42 -6.22 4.28
CA LYS A 75 -9.89 -6.66 2.99
C LYS A 75 -8.43 -7.09 3.06
N TYR A 76 -7.62 -6.35 3.82
CA TYR A 76 -6.18 -6.57 3.86
C TYR A 76 -5.77 -7.46 5.04
N GLU A 77 -4.76 -8.28 4.83
CA GLU A 77 -4.21 -9.18 5.85
C GLU A 77 -3.02 -8.54 6.58
N ASN A 78 -2.52 -7.44 6.06
CA ASN A 78 -1.49 -6.63 6.70
C ASN A 78 -1.58 -5.18 6.21
N ILE A 79 -1.26 -4.22 7.09
CA ILE A 79 -1.13 -2.80 6.76
C ILE A 79 0.18 -2.25 7.30
N THR A 80 0.80 -1.39 6.51
CA THR A 80 2.04 -0.68 6.86
C THR A 80 1.88 0.83 6.64
N PHE A 81 2.61 1.60 7.43
CA PHE A 81 2.61 3.07 7.37
C PHE A 81 4.03 3.61 7.39
N HIS A 82 4.32 4.72 6.70
CA HIS A 82 5.55 5.48 6.89
C HIS A 82 5.27 6.81 7.57
N PHE A 83 6.18 7.19 8.44
CA PHE A 83 6.17 8.43 9.18
C PHE A 83 7.53 9.11 9.08
N LYS A 84 7.54 10.43 9.17
CA LYS A 84 8.79 11.19 9.38
C LYS A 84 9.36 10.90 10.76
N GLU A 85 10.67 10.88 10.87
CA GLU A 85 11.32 10.84 12.18
C GLU A 85 10.92 12.06 13.03
N ASN A 86 10.77 11.83 14.33
CA ASN A 86 10.39 12.83 15.31
C ASN A 86 9.00 13.45 15.11
N ASP A 87 8.13 12.84 14.28
CA ASP A 87 6.74 13.27 14.15
C ASP A 87 5.89 12.67 15.28
N ASN A 88 5.60 13.48 16.29
CA ASN A 88 4.76 13.10 17.44
C ASN A 88 3.25 13.09 17.11
N ASN A 89 2.84 13.62 15.95
CA ASN A 89 1.46 13.62 15.50
C ASN A 89 1.12 12.40 14.68
N TYR A 90 2.13 11.57 14.34
CA TYR A 90 1.96 10.38 13.52
C TYR A 90 1.22 10.64 12.20
N ILE A 91 1.63 11.68 11.46
CA ILE A 91 1.04 12.01 10.16
C ILE A 91 1.50 11.00 9.12
N ILE A 92 0.54 10.29 8.54
CA ILE A 92 0.78 9.21 7.58
C ILE A 92 1.33 9.79 6.27
N GLN A 93 2.52 9.38 5.91
CA GLN A 93 3.19 9.79 4.67
C GLN A 93 3.03 8.74 3.56
N HIS A 94 2.79 7.49 3.96
CA HIS A 94 2.50 6.35 3.11
C HIS A 94 1.62 5.37 3.86
N ILE A 95 0.72 4.74 3.15
CA ILE A 95 -0.03 3.58 3.61
C ILE A 95 0.05 2.47 2.57
N GLY A 96 0.31 1.24 3.02
CA GLY A 96 0.32 0.05 2.18
C GLY A 96 -0.51 -1.06 2.77
N GLY A 97 -1.31 -1.73 1.94
CA GLY A 97 -2.11 -2.91 2.31
C GLY A 97 -1.70 -4.14 1.52
N ASN A 98 -1.61 -5.30 2.18
CA ASN A 98 -1.24 -6.56 1.54
C ASN A 98 -2.35 -7.59 1.63
N ILE A 99 -2.54 -8.35 0.53
CA ILE A 99 -3.42 -9.52 0.41
C ILE A 99 -2.54 -10.67 -0.05
N PHE A 100 -2.59 -11.82 0.65
CA PHE A 100 -1.75 -12.97 0.34
C PHE A 100 -2.45 -13.95 -0.62
N TYR A 101 -1.65 -14.56 -1.49
CA TYR A 101 -2.11 -15.54 -2.48
C TYR A 101 -1.27 -16.80 -2.41
N ASP A 102 -1.90 -17.94 -2.70
CA ASP A 102 -1.20 -19.22 -2.82
C ASP A 102 -0.58 -19.39 -4.22
N LYS A 103 -1.11 -18.66 -5.21
CA LYS A 103 -0.65 -18.69 -6.60
C LYS A 103 -0.46 -17.27 -7.12
N ILE A 104 0.68 -17.02 -7.74
CA ILE A 104 1.00 -15.71 -8.33
C ILE A 104 0.00 -15.30 -9.41
N ASP A 105 -0.53 -16.27 -10.19
CA ASP A 105 -1.51 -15.97 -11.24
C ASP A 105 -2.80 -15.35 -10.70
N ASP A 106 -3.24 -15.75 -9.51
CA ASP A 106 -4.42 -15.17 -8.86
C ASP A 106 -4.15 -13.71 -8.46
N CYS A 107 -2.95 -13.43 -7.95
CA CYS A 107 -2.49 -12.06 -7.67
C CYS A 107 -2.47 -11.20 -8.94
N LEU A 108 -1.88 -11.71 -10.03
CA LEU A 108 -1.77 -10.96 -11.28
C LEU A 108 -3.14 -10.65 -11.90
N ASN A 109 -4.09 -11.57 -11.81
CA ASN A 109 -5.47 -11.35 -12.25
C ASN A 109 -6.15 -10.25 -11.44
N GLU A 110 -5.99 -10.27 -10.12
CA GLU A 110 -6.52 -9.24 -9.23
C GLU A 110 -5.86 -7.87 -9.47
N GLN A 111 -4.52 -7.84 -9.60
CA GLN A 111 -3.78 -6.63 -9.95
C GLN A 111 -4.31 -5.99 -11.22
N LYS A 112 -4.53 -6.79 -12.28
CA LYS A 112 -5.04 -6.32 -13.55
C LYS A 112 -6.44 -5.72 -13.43
N ALA A 113 -7.32 -6.35 -12.64
CA ALA A 113 -8.67 -5.86 -12.39
C ALA A 113 -8.63 -4.52 -11.65
N ILE A 114 -7.88 -4.42 -10.55
CA ILE A 114 -7.75 -3.18 -9.77
C ILE A 114 -7.11 -2.07 -10.60
N THR A 115 -6.06 -2.38 -11.37
CA THR A 115 -5.40 -1.40 -12.26
C THR A 115 -6.41 -0.81 -13.26
N LYS A 116 -7.27 -1.66 -13.84
CA LYS A 116 -8.32 -1.22 -14.76
C LYS A 116 -9.34 -0.33 -14.06
N GLU A 117 -9.84 -0.74 -12.89
CA GLU A 117 -10.82 0.03 -12.12
C GLU A 117 -10.28 1.42 -11.75
N ILE A 118 -9.04 1.51 -11.26
CA ILE A 118 -8.40 2.79 -10.92
C ILE A 118 -8.19 3.63 -12.18
N SER A 119 -7.73 3.04 -13.27
CA SER A 119 -7.53 3.73 -14.55
C SER A 119 -8.82 4.36 -15.07
N GLU A 120 -9.92 3.62 -15.03
CA GLU A 120 -11.24 4.08 -15.47
C GLU A 120 -11.83 5.13 -14.53
N ALA A 121 -11.77 4.90 -13.21
CA ALA A 121 -12.34 5.81 -12.22
C ALA A 121 -11.66 7.18 -12.19
N LEU A 122 -10.35 7.22 -12.41
CA LEU A 122 -9.55 8.45 -12.34
C LEU A 122 -9.22 9.04 -13.72
N ASN A 123 -9.57 8.34 -14.80
CA ASN A 123 -9.18 8.67 -16.16
C ASN A 123 -7.65 8.88 -16.31
N ILE A 124 -6.87 7.98 -15.70
CA ILE A 124 -5.40 8.00 -15.74
C ILE A 124 -4.88 6.69 -16.31
N ARG A 125 -3.63 6.73 -16.80
CA ARG A 125 -2.91 5.52 -17.22
C ARG A 125 -1.90 5.13 -16.16
N LEU A 126 -1.97 3.87 -15.70
CA LEU A 126 -0.92 3.29 -14.88
C LEU A 126 0.15 2.67 -15.77
N THR A 127 1.41 2.91 -15.45
CA THR A 127 2.56 2.30 -16.13
C THR A 127 2.84 0.93 -15.51
N TYR A 128 2.87 -0.10 -16.35
CA TYR A 128 3.22 -1.46 -15.92
C TYR A 128 4.71 -1.73 -16.13
N GLY A 129 5.32 -2.45 -15.19
CA GLY A 129 6.69 -2.96 -15.29
C GLY A 129 6.89 -4.25 -14.50
N GLU A 130 7.93 -4.99 -14.90
CA GLU A 130 8.38 -6.20 -14.20
C GLU A 130 9.77 -5.94 -13.64
N TYR A 131 9.99 -6.29 -12.39
CA TYR A 131 11.21 -5.95 -11.66
C TYR A 131 11.69 -7.15 -10.84
N PHE A 132 12.95 -7.08 -10.43
CA PHE A 132 13.53 -7.99 -9.45
C PHE A 132 13.80 -7.24 -8.16
N ASP A 133 13.54 -7.90 -7.04
CA ASP A 133 13.84 -7.35 -5.72
C ASP A 133 15.36 -7.12 -5.57
N SER A 134 15.74 -5.97 -5.03
CA SER A 134 17.16 -5.59 -4.89
C SER A 134 17.93 -6.47 -3.92
N ALA A 135 17.27 -6.97 -2.88
CA ALA A 135 17.86 -7.82 -1.84
C ALA A 135 17.79 -9.31 -2.17
N ASP A 136 16.81 -9.73 -2.99
CA ASP A 136 16.66 -11.11 -3.46
C ASP A 136 16.30 -11.15 -4.94
N LYS A 137 17.32 -11.15 -5.80
CA LYS A 137 17.19 -11.15 -7.26
C LYS A 137 16.43 -12.33 -7.86
N ASN A 138 16.04 -13.31 -7.05
CA ASN A 138 15.15 -14.41 -7.46
C ASN A 138 13.68 -14.14 -7.12
N THR A 139 13.40 -13.07 -6.37
CA THR A 139 12.05 -12.55 -6.14
C THR A 139 11.71 -11.58 -7.26
N LYS A 140 10.61 -11.84 -7.95
CA LYS A 140 10.06 -10.94 -8.96
C LYS A 140 8.91 -10.14 -8.38
N TYR A 141 8.72 -8.90 -8.88
CA TYR A 141 7.46 -8.22 -8.68
C TYR A 141 7.00 -7.53 -9.96
N TYR A 142 5.70 -7.48 -10.08
CA TYR A 142 4.96 -6.94 -11.22
C TYR A 142 4.21 -5.72 -10.71
N GLN A 143 4.51 -4.53 -11.23
CA GLN A 143 3.98 -3.29 -10.68
C GLN A 143 3.24 -2.50 -11.74
N SER A 144 2.07 -1.99 -11.36
CA SER A 144 1.35 -0.93 -12.07
C SER A 144 1.38 0.31 -11.18
N GLU A 145 1.86 1.43 -11.69
CA GLU A 145 1.93 2.67 -10.92
C GLU A 145 1.46 3.89 -11.69
N ALA A 146 0.96 4.89 -10.96
CA ALA A 146 0.65 6.21 -11.50
C ALA A 146 1.06 7.31 -10.52
N THR A 147 1.47 8.44 -11.08
CA THR A 147 1.66 9.69 -10.33
C THR A 147 0.36 10.47 -10.31
N ILE A 148 -0.06 10.91 -9.14
CA ILE A 148 -1.33 11.61 -8.88
C ILE A 148 -1.02 13.03 -8.43
N GLY A 149 -1.72 14.00 -9.02
CA GLY A 149 -1.65 15.40 -8.61
C GLY A 149 -0.22 15.93 -8.53
N LYS A 150 0.15 16.48 -7.40
CA LYS A 150 1.46 17.13 -7.16
C LYS A 150 2.62 16.13 -6.90
N GLY A 151 2.50 14.89 -7.37
CA GLY A 151 3.57 13.89 -7.28
C GLY A 151 3.32 12.80 -6.22
N GLY A 152 2.10 12.66 -5.71
CA GLY A 152 1.70 11.45 -4.99
C GLY A 152 1.76 10.23 -5.90
N VAL A 153 1.92 9.03 -5.34
CA VAL A 153 2.03 7.79 -6.12
C VAL A 153 1.05 6.76 -5.59
N ILE A 154 0.35 6.10 -6.52
CA ILE A 154 -0.35 4.84 -6.27
C ILE A 154 0.44 3.75 -6.98
N ALA A 155 0.80 2.70 -6.24
CA ALA A 155 1.44 1.51 -6.79
C ALA A 155 0.64 0.25 -6.42
N ILE A 156 0.48 -0.64 -7.39
CA ILE A 156 -0.20 -1.93 -7.23
C ILE A 156 0.77 -2.98 -7.70
N SER A 157 1.27 -3.80 -6.79
CA SER A 157 2.36 -4.74 -7.06
C SER A 157 1.99 -6.16 -6.66
N CYS A 158 2.29 -7.13 -7.53
CA CYS A 158 2.29 -8.55 -7.17
C CYS A 158 3.72 -9.02 -6.94
N PHE A 159 4.01 -9.57 -5.77
CA PHE A 159 5.29 -10.17 -5.41
C PHE A 159 5.24 -11.69 -5.58
N ASP A 160 6.07 -12.23 -6.47
CA ASP A 160 6.38 -13.66 -6.60
C ASP A 160 7.67 -13.94 -5.84
N TRP A 161 7.51 -14.30 -4.57
CA TRP A 161 8.64 -14.52 -3.69
C TRP A 161 9.47 -15.75 -4.11
N SER A 162 10.78 -15.62 -4.06
CA SER A 162 11.69 -16.71 -4.34
C SER A 162 11.42 -17.94 -3.46
N LYS A 163 11.81 -19.13 -3.94
CA LYS A 163 11.73 -20.36 -3.14
C LYS A 163 12.42 -20.23 -1.77
N LYS A 164 13.50 -19.43 -1.71
CA LYS A 164 14.22 -19.16 -0.45
C LYS A 164 13.39 -18.31 0.51
N ALA A 165 12.70 -17.29 0.00
CA ALA A 165 11.80 -16.46 0.80
C ALA A 165 10.58 -17.26 1.27
N LYS A 166 9.96 -18.05 0.38
CA LYS A 166 8.82 -18.93 0.71
C LYS A 166 9.15 -19.96 1.80
N LYS A 167 10.38 -20.51 1.80
CA LYS A 167 10.87 -21.37 2.90
C LYS A 167 10.97 -20.66 4.26
N LYS A 168 11.08 -19.33 4.27
CA LYS A 168 11.07 -18.50 5.48
C LYS A 168 9.67 -18.03 5.89
N GLY A 169 8.62 -18.50 5.21
CA GLY A 169 7.23 -18.18 5.51
C GLY A 169 6.67 -16.98 4.74
N TRP A 170 7.40 -16.42 3.77
CA TRP A 170 6.86 -15.40 2.89
C TRP A 170 5.87 -16.01 1.91
N LYS A 171 4.80 -15.28 1.63
CA LYS A 171 3.75 -15.69 0.69
C LYS A 171 3.66 -14.68 -0.45
N ASP A 172 3.32 -15.15 -1.63
CA ASP A 172 3.00 -14.26 -2.74
C ASP A 172 1.89 -13.32 -2.32
N ASN A 173 2.00 -12.06 -2.71
CA ASN A 173 1.06 -11.06 -2.25
C ASN A 173 0.82 -9.95 -3.26
N LEU A 174 -0.40 -9.44 -3.24
CA LEU A 174 -0.74 -8.15 -3.78
C LEU A 174 -0.42 -7.09 -2.73
N SER A 175 0.31 -6.05 -3.11
CA SER A 175 0.53 -4.85 -2.34
C SER A 175 -0.12 -3.67 -3.04
N ILE A 176 -0.97 -2.94 -2.35
CA ILE A 176 -1.49 -1.65 -2.82
C ILE A 176 -0.89 -0.59 -1.92
N GLU A 177 -0.20 0.36 -2.50
CA GLU A 177 0.57 1.37 -1.77
C GLU A 177 0.23 2.78 -2.26
N ILE A 178 0.05 3.68 -1.32
CA ILE A 178 -0.29 5.08 -1.54
C ILE A 178 0.76 5.93 -0.84
N TYR A 179 1.46 6.76 -1.61
CA TYR A 179 2.54 7.61 -1.12
C TYR A 179 2.21 9.08 -1.34
N ASN A 180 2.48 9.93 -0.37
CA ASN A 180 2.61 11.35 -0.67
C ASN A 180 3.90 11.63 -1.47
N PRO A 181 4.06 12.84 -2.07
CA PRO A 181 5.22 13.14 -2.91
C PRO A 181 6.56 12.95 -2.20
N GLU A 182 6.63 13.29 -0.92
CA GLU A 182 7.88 13.22 -0.16
C GLU A 182 8.28 11.76 0.15
N ALA A 183 7.32 10.93 0.57
CA ALA A 183 7.54 9.51 0.79
C ALA A 183 7.85 8.76 -0.51
N ALA A 184 7.17 9.10 -1.62
CA ALA A 184 7.46 8.52 -2.93
C ALA A 184 8.91 8.80 -3.37
N ASN A 185 9.36 10.04 -3.25
CA ASN A 185 10.74 10.41 -3.56
C ASN A 185 11.74 9.71 -2.64
N PHE A 186 11.42 9.61 -1.34
CA PHE A 186 12.27 8.92 -0.37
C PHE A 186 12.44 7.44 -0.73
N VAL A 187 11.37 6.73 -1.02
CA VAL A 187 11.43 5.30 -1.37
C VAL A 187 12.23 5.09 -2.64
N ARG A 188 11.99 5.86 -3.71
CA ARG A 188 12.76 5.77 -4.97
C ARG A 188 14.28 5.96 -4.81
N GLN A 189 14.70 6.74 -3.81
CA GLN A 189 16.13 6.98 -3.53
C GLN A 189 16.77 5.92 -2.63
N ASN A 190 15.99 5.10 -1.95
CA ASN A 190 16.46 4.15 -0.93
C ASN A 190 16.05 2.69 -1.21
N SER A 191 15.48 2.40 -2.40
CA SER A 191 15.12 1.06 -2.88
C SER A 191 16.30 0.36 -3.55
#